data_28fd483c65a8e9472d0b49862e64ccb4
#
_entry.id   28fd483c65a8e9472d0b49862e64ccb4
#
_cell.length_a   1.000
_cell.length_b   1.000
_cell.length_c   1.000
_cell.angle_alpha   90.00
_cell.angle_beta   90.00
_cell.angle_gamma   90.00
#
_symmetry.space_group_name_H-M   'P 1'
#
loop_
_entity.id
_entity.type
_entity.pdbx_description
1 polymer ?
#
loop_
_entity_poly.entity_id
_entity_poly.type
_entity_poly.pdbx_seq_one_letter_code
_entity_poly.pdbx_strand_id
1 'polypeptide(L)'
;MKSIKEYKITIEKAPVSISAFLSEEITENILKKISILQYNLILLPGFVQWDTTNLEKKFSVIIRKGPEFASDLPIILNNLDQIKLSNKIPANKLFEISGEKEYERIVKEQLECAKNNLGHHTFYINEQRSDLIIGRNLPPPIIAEIVNCTEKADSSIIKKAKYYINSGADVIDIGCVSNKPNPERVKKLIKLLRDNFNILVSIDSMESEEILAAVDENIDLILSFDLGNYKEFLNIPKDIPIVILPTNVKEGYFPRDPEIRVNNLFQITKELHSYGFKKLIADPLLETPIAPGICNSLETYFLYKNKIALANYQSMELPLFFGISNVVELMDIDSIGINGLLASIAIELDTGILFTVEHSTKLTGGVKELKESVKLNYISKYKKSPPINQGIQVFRVKGKLSQKIAEINENDAIIVDKFDPDYIPDQKGYFKFYVDHHAGKIYLLHFSNDHNLLTTLIGTNAEAISKKAIEMNLTRNLQHANYLGRELSKAEFCLFSGRPYIQDVLLKKKEF
;
A
#
# COMPACT_ATOMS: atom_id res chain seq x y z
N MET A 1 -2.07 19.85 21.35
CA MET A 1 -3.33 20.58 21.65
C MET A 1 -3.33 22.04 21.14
N LYS A 2 -2.56 22.39 20.13
CA LYS A 2 -2.48 23.79 19.62
C LYS A 2 -3.59 24.21 18.65
N SER A 3 -4.58 23.38 18.36
CA SER A 3 -5.58 23.67 17.31
C SER A 3 -7.04 23.82 17.75
N ILE A 4 -7.32 23.75 19.06
CA ILE A 4 -8.71 23.86 19.52
C ILE A 4 -8.89 25.27 20.09
N LYS A 5 -9.40 26.19 19.28
CA LYS A 5 -9.50 27.63 19.64
C LYS A 5 -10.70 28.00 20.50
N GLU A 6 -11.72 27.15 20.67
CA GLU A 6 -13.02 27.54 21.21
C GLU A 6 -13.41 26.87 22.54
N TYR A 7 -12.68 25.83 23.00
CA TYR A 7 -13.08 25.11 24.22
C TYR A 7 -12.03 25.22 25.33
N LYS A 8 -12.49 25.44 26.56
CA LYS A 8 -11.66 25.27 27.75
C LYS A 8 -11.66 23.78 28.14
N ILE A 9 -10.52 23.13 28.00
CA ILE A 9 -10.37 21.69 28.22
C ILE A 9 -9.62 21.43 29.51
N THR A 10 -10.20 20.57 30.36
CA THR A 10 -9.56 20.01 31.56
C THR A 10 -9.41 18.49 31.35
N ILE A 11 -8.25 17.94 31.69
CA ILE A 11 -7.98 16.50 31.59
C ILE A 11 -7.83 15.93 32.98
N GLU A 12 -8.68 14.96 33.32
CA GLU A 12 -8.60 14.20 34.56
C GLU A 12 -8.01 12.80 34.29
N LYS A 13 -7.05 12.39 35.14
CA LYS A 13 -6.40 11.08 35.03
C LYS A 13 -7.12 10.06 35.88
N ALA A 14 -7.68 9.02 35.26
CA ALA A 14 -8.25 7.88 35.97
C ALA A 14 -7.15 6.93 36.50
N PRO A 15 -7.36 6.27 37.65
CA PRO A 15 -6.42 5.33 38.25
C PRO A 15 -6.48 3.94 37.58
N VAL A 16 -6.44 3.92 36.25
CA VAL A 16 -6.42 2.69 35.43
C VAL A 16 -5.34 2.82 34.37
N SER A 17 -4.65 1.74 34.08
CA SER A 17 -3.60 1.70 33.06
C SER A 17 -4.17 1.57 31.63
N ILE A 18 -5.35 0.97 31.51
CA ILE A 18 -6.04 0.74 30.22
C ILE A 18 -7.46 1.29 30.35
N SER A 19 -7.87 2.14 29.43
CA SER A 19 -9.17 2.82 29.44
C SER A 19 -10.37 1.86 29.39
N ALA A 20 -10.25 0.68 28.83
CA ALA A 20 -11.30 -0.34 28.84
C ALA A 20 -11.63 -0.86 30.24
N PHE A 21 -10.72 -0.71 31.22
CA PHE A 21 -10.93 -1.10 32.63
C PHE A 21 -11.55 0.02 33.48
N LEU A 22 -11.87 1.16 32.89
CA LEU A 22 -12.55 2.24 33.58
C LEU A 22 -14.00 1.86 33.83
N SER A 23 -14.32 1.41 35.07
CA SER A 23 -15.68 1.07 35.48
C SER A 23 -16.54 2.30 35.77
N GLU A 24 -17.87 2.09 35.81
CA GLU A 24 -18.84 3.14 36.20
C GLU A 24 -18.52 3.64 37.61
N GLU A 25 -18.23 2.75 38.56
CA GLU A 25 -17.91 3.09 39.96
C GLU A 25 -16.64 3.95 40.08
N ILE A 26 -15.56 3.57 39.38
CA ILE A 26 -14.32 4.36 39.35
C ILE A 26 -14.59 5.76 38.80
N THR A 27 -15.33 5.83 37.69
CA THR A 27 -15.71 7.11 37.08
C THR A 27 -16.55 7.97 38.06
N GLU A 28 -17.52 7.37 38.69
CA GLU A 28 -18.34 8.05 39.70
C GLU A 28 -17.50 8.65 40.84
N ASN A 29 -16.54 7.87 41.35
CA ASN A 29 -15.65 8.30 42.42
C ASN A 29 -14.72 9.47 42.00
N ILE A 30 -14.34 9.53 40.73
CA ILE A 30 -13.61 10.68 40.18
C ILE A 30 -14.53 11.88 40.09
N LEU A 31 -15.71 11.71 39.51
CA LEU A 31 -16.67 12.79 39.32
C LEU A 31 -17.14 13.44 40.64
N LYS A 32 -17.23 12.69 41.74
CA LYS A 32 -17.52 13.23 43.09
C LYS A 32 -16.41 14.15 43.63
N LYS A 33 -15.20 14.07 43.14
CA LYS A 33 -14.03 14.82 43.63
C LYS A 33 -13.79 16.12 42.87
N ILE A 34 -14.48 16.33 41.75
CA ILE A 34 -14.29 17.49 40.88
C ILE A 34 -15.56 18.37 40.88
N SER A 35 -15.41 19.68 40.62
CA SER A 35 -16.53 20.60 40.51
C SER A 35 -17.24 20.46 39.15
N ILE A 36 -18.06 19.42 39.03
CA ILE A 36 -18.68 18.99 37.77
C ILE A 36 -19.51 20.04 37.08
N LEU A 37 -20.27 20.86 37.85
CA LEU A 37 -21.21 21.85 37.32
C LEU A 37 -20.57 22.97 36.50
N GLN A 38 -19.24 23.08 36.52
CA GLN A 38 -18.50 24.01 35.66
C GLN A 38 -18.29 23.51 34.23
N TYR A 39 -18.61 22.23 33.93
CA TYR A 39 -18.38 21.62 32.63
C TYR A 39 -19.70 21.46 31.88
N ASN A 40 -19.70 21.83 30.60
CA ASN A 40 -20.85 21.62 29.71
C ASN A 40 -20.89 20.19 29.14
N LEU A 41 -19.74 19.55 29.04
CA LEU A 41 -19.60 18.22 28.47
C LEU A 41 -18.44 17.47 29.14
N ILE A 42 -18.65 16.21 29.49
CA ILE A 42 -17.63 15.28 29.94
C ILE A 42 -17.51 14.18 28.89
N LEU A 43 -16.30 13.97 28.40
CA LEU A 43 -15.97 12.88 27.46
C LEU A 43 -15.22 11.79 28.21
N LEU A 44 -15.78 10.58 28.18
CA LEU A 44 -15.10 9.36 28.63
C LEU A 44 -14.41 8.67 27.46
N PRO A 45 -13.32 7.91 27.69
CA PRO A 45 -12.69 7.12 26.64
C PRO A 45 -13.68 6.23 25.90
N GLY A 46 -13.59 6.16 24.57
CA GLY A 46 -14.52 5.36 23.75
C GLY A 46 -14.50 3.86 24.04
N PHE A 47 -13.41 3.33 24.60
CA PHE A 47 -13.27 1.93 25.00
C PHE A 47 -14.05 1.54 26.27
N VAL A 48 -14.67 2.48 26.98
CA VAL A 48 -15.55 2.19 28.10
C VAL A 48 -16.71 1.30 27.63
N GLN A 49 -16.93 0.15 28.31
CA GLN A 49 -17.89 -0.87 27.87
C GLN A 49 -19.34 -0.61 28.32
N TRP A 50 -19.54 0.22 29.33
CA TRP A 50 -20.85 0.53 29.89
C TRP A 50 -21.48 1.80 29.32
N ASP A 51 -22.80 1.97 29.56
CA ASP A 51 -23.62 3.10 29.10
C ASP A 51 -23.53 4.26 30.10
N THR A 52 -23.17 5.45 29.64
CA THR A 52 -22.92 6.61 30.49
C THR A 52 -24.22 7.29 30.99
N THR A 53 -25.40 6.80 30.55
CA THR A 53 -26.72 7.42 30.86
C THR A 53 -27.00 7.52 32.36
N ASN A 54 -26.62 6.53 33.16
CA ASN A 54 -26.84 6.53 34.61
C ASN A 54 -26.07 7.64 35.32
N LEU A 55 -24.78 7.79 34.98
CA LEU A 55 -23.94 8.86 35.52
C LEU A 55 -24.43 10.25 35.07
N GLU A 56 -24.82 10.37 33.81
CA GLU A 56 -25.39 11.62 33.28
C GLU A 56 -26.62 12.08 34.09
N LYS A 57 -27.56 11.16 34.36
CA LYS A 57 -28.73 11.44 35.21
C LYS A 57 -28.34 11.78 36.64
N LYS A 58 -27.37 11.06 37.22
CA LYS A 58 -26.93 11.23 38.59
C LYS A 58 -26.29 12.59 38.86
N PHE A 59 -25.47 13.03 37.90
CA PHE A 59 -24.69 14.26 38.05
C PHE A 59 -25.30 15.47 37.35
N SER A 60 -26.37 15.31 36.61
CA SER A 60 -27.05 16.38 35.84
C SER A 60 -26.11 17.13 34.89
N VAL A 61 -25.15 16.45 34.29
CA VAL A 61 -24.19 16.99 33.32
C VAL A 61 -24.12 16.05 32.12
N ILE A 62 -23.87 16.57 30.92
CA ILE A 62 -23.78 15.78 29.70
C ILE A 62 -22.50 14.93 29.76
N ILE A 63 -22.65 13.58 29.76
CA ILE A 63 -21.55 12.62 29.76
C ILE A 63 -21.68 11.76 28.52
N ARG A 64 -20.69 11.81 27.64
CA ARG A 64 -20.69 11.09 26.35
C ARG A 64 -19.42 10.26 26.20
N LYS A 65 -19.50 9.23 25.34
CA LYS A 65 -18.30 8.51 24.88
C LYS A 65 -17.54 9.36 23.90
N GLY A 66 -16.29 9.62 24.20
CA GLY A 66 -15.31 10.19 23.29
C GLY A 66 -14.81 9.15 22.28
N PRO A 67 -13.72 9.44 21.57
CA PRO A 67 -13.11 8.48 20.66
C PRO A 67 -12.44 7.32 21.41
N GLU A 68 -12.26 6.19 20.71
CA GLU A 68 -11.51 5.02 21.22
C GLU A 68 -10.03 5.37 21.43
N PHE A 69 -9.44 6.17 20.56
CA PHE A 69 -8.05 6.63 20.67
C PHE A 69 -7.98 8.12 21.01
N ALA A 70 -7.15 8.46 21.98
CA ALA A 70 -6.96 9.86 22.41
C ALA A 70 -6.45 10.77 21.29
N SER A 71 -5.74 10.22 20.32
CA SER A 71 -5.27 10.91 19.09
C SER A 71 -6.40 11.48 18.25
N ASP A 72 -7.59 10.89 18.29
CA ASP A 72 -8.77 11.35 17.52
C ASP A 72 -9.55 12.46 18.25
N LEU A 73 -9.23 12.70 19.54
CA LEU A 73 -9.94 13.70 20.35
C LEU A 73 -9.93 15.12 19.74
N PRO A 74 -8.80 15.63 19.18
CA PRO A 74 -8.80 16.94 18.53
C PRO A 74 -9.78 17.05 17.37
N ILE A 75 -9.91 15.99 16.56
CA ILE A 75 -10.82 15.96 15.40
C ILE A 75 -12.27 15.94 15.88
N ILE A 76 -12.58 15.13 16.90
CA ILE A 76 -13.93 15.08 17.48
C ILE A 76 -14.30 16.43 18.08
N LEU A 77 -13.41 17.06 18.84
CA LEU A 77 -13.67 18.36 19.45
C LEU A 77 -13.85 19.49 18.42
N ASN A 78 -13.11 19.47 17.31
CA ASN A 78 -13.27 20.46 16.24
C ASN A 78 -14.55 20.29 15.41
N ASN A 79 -15.25 19.17 15.54
CA ASN A 79 -16.47 18.85 14.80
C ASN A 79 -17.67 18.56 15.73
N LEU A 80 -17.67 19.04 16.98
CA LEU A 80 -18.75 18.81 17.95
C LEU A 80 -20.10 19.31 17.48
N ASP A 81 -20.13 20.33 16.66
CA ASP A 81 -21.33 20.90 16.03
C ASP A 81 -21.95 19.96 14.97
N GLN A 82 -21.16 19.07 14.38
CA GLN A 82 -21.57 18.12 13.35
C GLN A 82 -21.81 16.70 13.90
N ILE A 83 -21.37 16.43 15.13
CA ILE A 83 -21.39 15.08 15.73
C ILE A 83 -22.42 15.05 16.87
N LYS A 84 -23.47 14.26 16.70
CA LYS A 84 -24.38 13.95 17.83
C LYS A 84 -23.75 12.83 18.68
N LEU A 85 -22.96 13.21 19.69
CA LEU A 85 -22.32 12.29 20.60
C LEU A 85 -23.31 11.37 21.32
N SER A 86 -22.87 10.12 21.62
CA SER A 86 -23.71 9.08 22.20
C SER A 86 -23.20 8.63 23.57
N ASN A 87 -24.14 8.17 24.42
CA ASN A 87 -23.85 7.50 25.70
C ASN A 87 -23.30 6.05 25.48
N LYS A 88 -23.58 5.44 24.32
CA LYS A 88 -23.33 4.03 24.02
C LYS A 88 -22.25 3.84 22.98
N ILE A 89 -22.22 4.68 21.96
CA ILE A 89 -21.39 4.52 20.78
C ILE A 89 -20.19 5.46 20.85
N PRO A 90 -18.95 4.99 20.70
CA PRO A 90 -17.75 5.82 20.63
C PRO A 90 -17.85 6.90 19.54
N ALA A 91 -17.31 8.09 19.81
CA ALA A 91 -17.45 9.25 18.91
C ALA A 91 -16.84 9.02 17.52
N ASN A 92 -15.73 8.28 17.44
CA ASN A 92 -15.09 7.92 16.16
C ASN A 92 -15.92 6.95 15.30
N LYS A 93 -16.96 6.32 15.84
CA LYS A 93 -17.93 5.50 15.08
C LYS A 93 -19.15 6.27 14.63
N LEU A 94 -19.34 7.50 15.12
CA LEU A 94 -20.44 8.41 14.77
C LEU A 94 -20.02 9.43 13.70
N PHE A 95 -18.72 9.59 13.49
CA PHE A 95 -18.15 10.53 12.54
C PHE A 95 -17.11 9.81 11.71
N GLU A 96 -17.40 9.59 10.42
CA GLU A 96 -16.43 9.05 9.48
C GLU A 96 -15.39 10.11 9.16
N ILE A 97 -14.21 9.94 9.73
CA ILE A 97 -13.03 10.70 9.36
C ILE A 97 -12.62 10.23 7.97
N SER A 98 -12.66 11.11 6.97
CA SER A 98 -12.06 10.80 5.68
C SER A 98 -10.55 10.64 5.86
N GLY A 99 -10.08 9.39 5.83
CA GLY A 99 -8.66 9.07 5.96
C GLY A 99 -7.81 9.77 4.88
N GLU A 100 -8.35 9.94 3.67
CA GLU A 100 -7.69 10.66 2.59
C GLU A 100 -7.40 12.12 2.96
N LYS A 101 -8.42 12.84 3.44
CA LYS A 101 -8.25 14.25 3.84
C LYS A 101 -7.28 14.41 5.01
N GLU A 102 -7.30 13.47 5.94
CA GLU A 102 -6.37 13.48 7.07
C GLU A 102 -4.94 13.19 6.62
N TYR A 103 -4.76 12.23 5.72
CA TYR A 103 -3.47 11.95 5.10
C TYR A 103 -2.92 13.18 4.38
N GLU A 104 -3.70 13.80 3.51
CA GLU A 104 -3.31 15.02 2.77
C GLU A 104 -2.91 16.16 3.70
N ARG A 105 -3.67 16.37 4.79
CA ARG A 105 -3.35 17.38 5.80
C ARG A 105 -2.00 17.14 6.47
N ILE A 106 -1.76 15.89 6.91
CA ILE A 106 -0.51 15.51 7.58
C ILE A 106 0.67 15.65 6.61
N VAL A 107 0.52 15.14 5.38
CA VAL A 107 1.58 15.23 4.35
C VAL A 107 1.93 16.68 4.07
N LYS A 108 0.95 17.56 3.91
CA LYS A 108 1.19 18.99 3.68
C LYS A 108 2.00 19.61 4.82
N GLU A 109 1.63 19.33 6.07
CA GLU A 109 2.35 19.84 7.25
C GLU A 109 3.81 19.34 7.28
N GLN A 110 4.03 18.04 7.01
CA GLN A 110 5.37 17.46 7.02
C GLN A 110 6.23 17.93 5.83
N LEU A 111 5.64 18.15 4.66
CA LEU A 111 6.34 18.71 3.50
C LEU A 111 6.86 20.13 3.77
N GLU A 112 6.06 20.97 4.40
CA GLU A 112 6.52 22.31 4.82
C GLU A 112 7.73 22.23 5.78
N CYS A 113 7.69 21.29 6.73
CA CYS A 113 8.82 21.03 7.63
C CYS A 113 10.05 20.53 6.85
N ALA A 114 9.88 19.63 5.90
CA ALA A 114 10.95 19.04 5.10
C ALA A 114 11.65 20.09 4.21
N LYS A 115 10.86 20.96 3.55
CA LYS A 115 11.40 22.06 2.74
C LYS A 115 12.33 23.01 3.51
N ASN A 116 12.08 23.16 4.80
CA ASN A 116 12.95 23.99 5.69
C ASN A 116 14.17 23.24 6.23
N ASN A 117 14.31 21.93 5.96
CA ASN A 117 15.36 21.06 6.50
C ASN A 117 16.02 20.20 5.43
N LEU A 118 16.19 20.74 4.23
CA LEU A 118 16.87 20.01 3.14
C LEU A 118 18.34 19.76 3.46
N GLY A 119 18.86 18.59 3.07
CA GLY A 119 20.23 18.17 3.30
C GLY A 119 20.46 16.76 2.77
N HIS A 120 21.53 16.09 3.24
CA HIS A 120 21.86 14.73 2.78
C HIS A 120 20.80 13.66 3.11
N HIS A 121 20.03 13.88 4.18
CA HIS A 121 18.98 12.97 4.65
C HIS A 121 17.58 13.34 4.20
N THR A 122 17.40 14.50 3.53
CA THR A 122 16.10 14.98 3.04
C THR A 122 16.32 15.86 1.82
N PHE A 123 15.86 15.44 0.65
CA PHE A 123 16.10 16.18 -0.60
C PHE A 123 15.03 15.89 -1.67
N TYR A 124 14.93 16.80 -2.65
CA TYR A 124 14.14 16.54 -3.87
C TYR A 124 14.81 15.48 -4.73
N ILE A 125 14.07 14.50 -5.22
CA ILE A 125 14.60 13.56 -6.21
C ILE A 125 15.03 14.36 -7.43
N ASN A 126 14.14 15.11 -8.05
CA ASN A 126 14.47 16.05 -9.12
C ASN A 126 13.58 17.30 -9.01
N GLU A 127 14.12 18.38 -8.45
CA GLU A 127 13.41 19.62 -8.17
C GLU A 127 12.90 20.32 -9.45
N GLN A 128 13.55 20.09 -10.59
CA GLN A 128 13.15 20.70 -11.87
C GLN A 128 11.91 20.02 -12.46
N ARG A 129 11.61 18.78 -12.08
CA ARG A 129 10.54 17.96 -12.64
C ARG A 129 9.40 17.67 -11.68
N SER A 130 9.67 17.67 -10.41
CA SER A 130 8.69 17.25 -9.38
C SER A 130 9.00 17.84 -8.02
N ASP A 131 7.94 18.14 -7.28
CA ASP A 131 8.02 18.53 -5.86
C ASP A 131 8.26 17.34 -4.91
N LEU A 132 8.60 16.17 -5.43
CA LEU A 132 8.78 14.95 -4.65
C LEU A 132 10.05 15.03 -3.81
N ILE A 133 9.86 15.15 -2.49
CA ILE A 133 10.92 15.11 -1.48
C ILE A 133 10.91 13.74 -0.80
N ILE A 134 12.09 13.18 -0.60
CA ILE A 134 12.30 11.99 0.23
C ILE A 134 13.08 12.35 1.48
N GLY A 135 12.84 11.62 2.56
CA GLY A 135 13.55 11.84 3.83
C GLY A 135 12.71 11.52 5.05
N ARG A 136 13.23 11.94 6.21
CA ARG A 136 12.60 11.67 7.51
C ARG A 136 11.22 12.29 7.62
N ASN A 137 10.34 11.58 8.33
CA ASN A 137 8.98 11.99 8.66
C ASN A 137 8.06 12.26 7.45
N LEU A 138 8.49 11.91 6.25
CA LEU A 138 7.66 11.93 5.06
C LEU A 138 7.09 10.53 4.77
N PRO A 139 5.94 10.43 4.12
CA PRO A 139 5.50 9.15 3.60
C PRO A 139 6.44 8.72 2.47
N PRO A 140 7.00 7.51 2.51
CA PRO A 140 7.90 7.06 1.47
C PRO A 140 7.15 6.95 0.13
N PRO A 141 7.67 7.56 -0.96
CA PRO A 141 7.15 7.35 -2.29
C PRO A 141 7.40 5.92 -2.78
N ILE A 142 6.63 5.51 -3.79
CA ILE A 142 6.67 4.18 -4.37
C ILE A 142 7.31 4.23 -5.75
N ILE A 143 8.42 3.53 -5.92
CA ILE A 143 8.99 3.18 -7.21
C ILE A 143 8.32 1.89 -7.69
N ALA A 144 7.76 1.90 -8.89
CA ALA A 144 7.16 0.72 -9.51
C ALA A 144 7.95 0.32 -10.76
N GLU A 145 8.58 -0.85 -10.70
CA GLU A 145 9.42 -1.36 -11.77
C GLU A 145 8.62 -2.00 -12.91
N ILE A 146 9.00 -1.65 -14.12
CA ILE A 146 8.62 -2.41 -15.32
C ILE A 146 9.80 -3.29 -15.72
N VAL A 147 9.76 -4.56 -15.33
CA VAL A 147 10.87 -5.51 -15.57
C VAL A 147 11.09 -5.77 -17.05
N ASN A 148 12.34 -6.06 -17.42
CA ASN A 148 12.72 -6.40 -18.79
C ASN A 148 12.25 -5.38 -19.83
N CYS A 149 12.33 -4.08 -19.51
CA CYS A 149 11.86 -2.99 -20.36
C CYS A 149 12.52 -2.98 -21.73
N THR A 150 13.81 -3.34 -21.79
CA THR A 150 14.60 -3.26 -23.03
C THR A 150 14.14 -4.24 -24.12
N GLU A 151 13.41 -5.30 -23.75
CA GLU A 151 12.85 -6.29 -24.67
C GLU A 151 11.34 -6.12 -24.96
N LYS A 152 10.65 -5.17 -24.27
CA LYS A 152 9.21 -4.98 -24.42
C LYS A 152 8.85 -3.95 -25.50
N ALA A 153 7.69 -4.15 -26.13
CA ALA A 153 7.12 -3.19 -27.08
C ALA A 153 6.69 -1.89 -26.37
N ASP A 154 6.82 -0.75 -27.05
CA ASP A 154 6.47 0.58 -26.54
C ASP A 154 5.03 0.66 -26.02
N SER A 155 4.08 0.07 -26.74
CA SER A 155 2.68 0.04 -26.33
C SER A 155 2.45 -0.71 -25.00
N SER A 156 3.22 -1.77 -24.74
CA SER A 156 3.19 -2.52 -23.47
C SER A 156 3.75 -1.69 -22.33
N ILE A 157 4.87 -0.98 -22.56
CA ILE A 157 5.49 -0.08 -21.57
C ILE A 157 4.52 1.04 -21.20
N ILE A 158 3.94 1.74 -22.18
CA ILE A 158 2.97 2.83 -21.96
C ILE A 158 1.76 2.31 -21.16
N LYS A 159 1.23 1.15 -21.55
CA LYS A 159 0.08 0.54 -20.84
C LYS A 159 0.42 0.23 -19.38
N LYS A 160 1.58 -0.37 -19.12
CA LYS A 160 1.99 -0.74 -17.76
C LYS A 160 2.32 0.49 -16.91
N ALA A 161 3.03 1.47 -17.46
CA ALA A 161 3.32 2.73 -16.79
C ALA A 161 2.03 3.48 -16.39
N LYS A 162 1.07 3.62 -17.32
CA LYS A 162 -0.23 4.22 -17.04
C LYS A 162 -0.98 3.50 -15.93
N TYR A 163 -0.93 2.17 -15.92
CA TYR A 163 -1.55 1.36 -14.87
C TYR A 163 -0.89 1.61 -13.50
N TYR A 164 0.45 1.64 -13.44
CA TYR A 164 1.19 1.90 -12.20
C TYR A 164 0.95 3.31 -11.66
N ILE A 165 0.97 4.33 -12.53
CA ILE A 165 0.67 5.72 -12.16
C ILE A 165 -0.75 5.82 -11.56
N ASN A 166 -1.73 5.21 -12.22
CA ASN A 166 -3.12 5.17 -11.72
C ASN A 166 -3.28 4.37 -10.42
N SER A 167 -2.35 3.46 -10.13
CA SER A 167 -2.28 2.68 -8.90
C SER A 167 -1.56 3.42 -7.76
N GLY A 168 -0.94 4.58 -8.04
CA GLY A 168 -0.30 5.43 -7.05
C GLY A 168 1.22 5.31 -7.01
N ALA A 169 1.87 4.82 -8.06
CA ALA A 169 3.32 4.92 -8.21
C ALA A 169 3.75 6.38 -8.33
N ASP A 170 4.82 6.75 -7.65
CA ASP A 170 5.40 8.09 -7.64
C ASP A 170 6.61 8.18 -8.60
N VAL A 171 7.23 7.05 -8.92
CA VAL A 171 8.34 6.89 -9.88
C VAL A 171 8.12 5.63 -10.70
N ILE A 172 8.38 5.68 -12.00
CA ILE A 172 8.42 4.49 -12.86
C ILE A 172 9.88 4.07 -13.06
N ASP A 173 10.16 2.82 -12.75
CA ASP A 173 11.49 2.26 -12.93
C ASP A 173 11.61 1.46 -14.22
N ILE A 174 12.71 1.71 -14.94
CA ILE A 174 13.12 0.96 -16.13
C ILE A 174 14.02 -0.18 -15.69
N GLY A 175 13.44 -1.36 -15.44
CA GLY A 175 14.21 -2.58 -15.18
C GLY A 175 14.83 -3.13 -16.46
N CYS A 176 16.15 -3.12 -16.55
CA CYS A 176 16.90 -3.63 -17.70
C CYS A 176 17.06 -5.14 -17.66
N VAL A 177 17.42 -5.74 -18.78
CA VAL A 177 17.69 -7.19 -18.87
C VAL A 177 19.16 -7.47 -18.55
N SER A 178 19.40 -8.24 -17.50
CA SER A 178 20.76 -8.59 -17.08
C SER A 178 21.56 -9.30 -18.20
N ASN A 179 22.83 -8.95 -18.33
CA ASN A 179 23.77 -9.50 -19.32
C ASN A 179 23.36 -9.31 -20.79
N LYS A 180 22.48 -8.34 -21.06
CA LYS A 180 22.06 -7.94 -22.41
C LYS A 180 21.93 -6.43 -22.52
N PRO A 181 23.01 -5.66 -22.38
CA PRO A 181 22.96 -4.20 -22.38
C PRO A 181 22.37 -3.65 -23.69
N ASN A 182 21.47 -2.68 -23.55
CA ASN A 182 20.86 -1.99 -24.69
C ASN A 182 20.72 -0.49 -24.41
N PRO A 183 21.84 0.27 -24.39
CA PRO A 183 21.85 1.67 -24.03
C PRO A 183 20.96 2.55 -24.93
N GLU A 184 20.92 2.26 -26.23
CA GLU A 184 20.06 2.99 -27.17
C GLU A 184 18.57 2.78 -26.88
N ARG A 185 18.21 1.58 -26.42
CA ARG A 185 16.84 1.30 -25.98
C ARG A 185 16.48 2.06 -24.70
N VAL A 186 17.41 2.12 -23.75
CA VAL A 186 17.24 2.90 -22.51
C VAL A 186 16.94 4.36 -22.82
N LYS A 187 17.72 5.03 -23.70
CA LYS A 187 17.49 6.40 -24.14
C LYS A 187 16.07 6.58 -24.71
N LYS A 188 15.65 5.66 -25.57
CA LYS A 188 14.29 5.69 -26.17
C LYS A 188 13.19 5.51 -25.14
N LEU A 189 13.39 4.63 -24.15
CA LEU A 189 12.39 4.38 -23.09
C LEU A 189 12.21 5.57 -22.18
N ILE A 190 13.28 6.26 -21.80
CA ILE A 190 13.20 7.48 -20.98
C ILE A 190 12.39 8.56 -21.72
N LYS A 191 12.68 8.80 -23.02
CA LYS A 191 11.91 9.73 -23.84
C LYS A 191 10.46 9.31 -23.97
N LEU A 192 10.21 8.04 -24.25
CA LEU A 192 8.86 7.47 -24.38
C LEU A 192 8.01 7.71 -23.13
N LEU A 193 8.56 7.44 -21.94
CA LEU A 193 7.84 7.66 -20.69
C LEU A 193 7.56 9.14 -20.45
N ARG A 194 8.52 10.02 -20.70
CA ARG A 194 8.39 11.47 -20.50
C ARG A 194 7.45 12.14 -21.49
N ASP A 195 7.40 11.67 -22.74
CA ASP A 195 6.49 12.19 -23.77
C ASP A 195 5.02 11.85 -23.44
N ASN A 196 4.78 10.77 -22.71
CA ASN A 196 3.44 10.29 -22.38
C ASN A 196 2.97 10.63 -20.97
N PHE A 197 3.88 10.86 -20.01
CA PHE A 197 3.53 11.03 -18.60
C PHE A 197 4.38 12.11 -17.92
N ASN A 198 3.75 12.88 -17.05
CA ASN A 198 4.47 13.74 -16.09
C ASN A 198 4.81 12.92 -14.85
N ILE A 199 5.89 12.13 -14.93
CA ILE A 199 6.34 11.21 -13.87
C ILE A 199 7.86 11.19 -13.80
N LEU A 200 8.42 10.96 -12.63
CA LEU A 200 9.84 10.69 -12.46
C LEU A 200 10.17 9.29 -12.98
N VAL A 201 11.35 9.16 -13.56
CA VAL A 201 11.84 7.91 -14.15
C VAL A 201 13.15 7.52 -13.50
N SER A 202 13.26 6.27 -13.04
CA SER A 202 14.49 5.66 -12.57
C SER A 202 14.98 4.56 -13.53
N ILE A 203 16.21 4.15 -13.36
CA ILE A 203 16.80 3.02 -14.07
C ILE A 203 17.35 2.01 -13.07
N ASP A 204 17.01 0.73 -13.26
CA ASP A 204 17.64 -0.40 -12.57
C ASP A 204 18.44 -1.22 -13.59
N SER A 205 19.76 -1.06 -13.51
CA SER A 205 20.73 -1.79 -14.31
C SER A 205 22.07 -1.91 -13.59
N MET A 206 22.76 -3.01 -13.82
CA MET A 206 24.14 -3.20 -13.40
C MET A 206 25.13 -2.93 -14.54
N GLU A 207 24.64 -2.66 -15.75
CA GLU A 207 25.45 -2.43 -16.94
C GLU A 207 25.81 -0.95 -17.07
N SER A 208 27.12 -0.66 -17.05
CA SER A 208 27.62 0.72 -17.06
C SER A 208 27.17 1.53 -18.27
N GLU A 209 27.09 0.89 -19.44
CA GLU A 209 26.64 1.54 -20.68
C GLU A 209 25.18 2.00 -20.61
N GLU A 210 24.32 1.22 -19.97
CA GLU A 210 22.90 1.58 -19.79
C GLU A 210 22.73 2.72 -18.80
N ILE A 211 23.46 2.68 -17.68
CA ILE A 211 23.45 3.76 -16.69
C ILE A 211 23.95 5.08 -17.31
N LEU A 212 25.08 5.03 -18.07
CA LEU A 212 25.58 6.24 -18.73
C LEU A 212 24.61 6.75 -19.80
N ALA A 213 23.97 5.87 -20.56
CA ALA A 213 22.93 6.23 -21.50
C ALA A 213 21.72 6.91 -20.83
N ALA A 214 21.33 6.45 -19.64
CA ALA A 214 20.28 7.08 -18.85
C ALA A 214 20.73 8.46 -18.31
N VAL A 215 21.98 8.60 -17.89
CA VAL A 215 22.55 9.88 -17.45
C VAL A 215 22.54 10.91 -18.61
N ASP A 216 22.90 10.51 -19.83
CA ASP A 216 22.83 11.36 -21.03
C ASP A 216 21.40 11.90 -21.28
N GLU A 217 20.37 11.14 -20.91
CA GLU A 217 18.96 11.53 -21.00
C GLU A 217 18.43 12.20 -19.72
N ASN A 218 19.33 12.62 -18.80
CA ASN A 218 18.98 13.28 -17.54
C ASN A 218 18.01 12.47 -16.68
N ILE A 219 18.32 11.21 -16.43
CA ILE A 219 17.54 10.32 -15.55
C ILE A 219 17.31 10.94 -14.17
N ASP A 220 16.20 10.63 -13.52
CA ASP A 220 15.82 11.23 -12.25
C ASP A 220 16.37 10.48 -11.01
N LEU A 221 16.70 9.19 -11.15
CA LEU A 221 17.21 8.34 -10.08
C LEU A 221 17.92 7.11 -10.66
N ILE A 222 19.04 6.69 -10.07
CA ILE A 222 19.80 5.51 -10.48
C ILE A 222 19.73 4.42 -9.41
N LEU A 223 19.38 3.22 -9.81
CA LEU A 223 19.46 1.96 -9.07
C LEU A 223 20.41 1.02 -9.84
N SER A 224 21.63 0.66 -9.34
CA SER A 224 22.25 1.12 -8.11
C SER A 224 23.78 1.13 -8.25
N PHE A 225 24.44 1.80 -7.33
CA PHE A 225 25.89 1.68 -7.20
C PHE A 225 26.27 0.76 -6.03
N ASP A 226 27.32 -0.03 -6.23
CA ASP A 226 27.91 -0.86 -5.19
C ASP A 226 29.44 -0.71 -5.12
N LEU A 227 30.10 -1.48 -4.25
CA LEU A 227 31.55 -1.43 -4.09
C LEU A 227 32.31 -1.84 -5.37
N GLY A 228 31.66 -2.58 -6.28
CA GLY A 228 32.25 -3.08 -7.52
C GLY A 228 32.14 -2.12 -8.70
N ASN A 229 31.14 -1.24 -8.74
CA ASN A 229 30.86 -0.43 -9.92
C ASN A 229 30.97 1.08 -9.71
N TYR A 230 30.85 1.63 -8.48
CA TYR A 230 30.75 3.08 -8.25
C TYR A 230 31.88 3.89 -8.88
N LYS A 231 33.09 3.32 -8.99
CA LYS A 231 34.27 4.02 -9.58
C LYS A 231 34.10 4.36 -11.05
N GLU A 232 33.25 3.64 -11.76
CA GLU A 232 33.00 3.87 -13.19
C GLU A 232 32.16 5.12 -13.43
N PHE A 233 31.45 5.59 -12.41
CA PHE A 233 30.49 6.68 -12.50
C PHE A 233 30.95 7.97 -11.84
N LEU A 234 32.24 8.07 -11.46
CA LEU A 234 32.73 9.25 -10.74
C LEU A 234 32.65 10.57 -11.53
N ASN A 235 32.43 10.52 -12.85
CA ASN A 235 32.37 11.70 -13.71
C ASN A 235 30.93 12.12 -14.10
N ILE A 236 29.89 11.43 -13.62
CA ILE A 236 28.50 11.84 -13.90
C ILE A 236 28.08 13.06 -13.05
N PRO A 237 26.96 13.74 -13.39
CA PRO A 237 26.41 14.83 -12.57
C PRO A 237 26.17 14.40 -11.12
N LYS A 238 26.55 15.25 -10.18
CA LYS A 238 26.58 14.93 -8.73
C LYS A 238 25.25 15.16 -8.02
N ASP A 239 24.29 15.72 -8.69
CA ASP A 239 22.95 16.05 -8.20
C ASP A 239 21.89 14.97 -8.53
N ILE A 240 22.24 13.96 -9.34
CA ILE A 240 21.40 12.80 -9.58
C ILE A 240 21.36 11.94 -8.31
N PRO A 241 20.18 11.61 -7.75
CA PRO A 241 20.06 10.67 -6.65
C PRO A 241 20.48 9.26 -7.05
N ILE A 242 21.17 8.58 -6.12
CA ILE A 242 21.73 7.24 -6.37
C ILE A 242 21.42 6.33 -5.19
N VAL A 243 20.86 5.16 -5.46
CA VAL A 243 20.76 4.08 -4.48
C VAL A 243 22.11 3.39 -4.37
N ILE A 244 22.60 3.17 -3.16
CA ILE A 244 23.86 2.49 -2.88
C ILE A 244 23.65 1.17 -2.14
N LEU A 245 24.37 0.14 -2.57
CA LEU A 245 24.30 -1.22 -2.04
C LEU A 245 25.57 -1.60 -1.27
N PRO A 246 25.47 -2.48 -0.25
CA PRO A 246 26.62 -2.98 0.51
C PRO A 246 27.36 -4.15 -0.17
N THR A 247 27.11 -4.40 -1.46
CA THR A 247 27.59 -5.54 -2.24
C THR A 247 28.80 -5.22 -3.11
N ASN A 248 29.34 -6.25 -3.75
CA ASN A 248 30.17 -6.14 -4.93
C ASN A 248 29.71 -7.22 -5.92
N VAL A 249 28.72 -6.83 -6.75
CA VAL A 249 28.07 -7.77 -7.69
C VAL A 249 29.04 -8.32 -8.70
N LYS A 250 30.04 -7.51 -9.15
CA LYS A 250 31.07 -7.94 -10.11
C LYS A 250 31.94 -9.11 -9.59
N GLU A 251 32.17 -9.14 -8.28
CA GLU A 251 32.93 -10.21 -7.63
C GLU A 251 32.04 -11.29 -6.99
N GLY A 252 30.72 -11.21 -7.14
CA GLY A 252 29.79 -12.13 -6.51
C GLY A 252 29.75 -12.01 -4.98
N TYR A 253 30.10 -10.84 -4.43
CA TYR A 253 30.15 -10.60 -2.99
C TYR A 253 28.81 -10.03 -2.49
N PHE A 254 28.10 -10.84 -1.72
CA PHE A 254 26.81 -10.51 -1.13
C PHE A 254 26.87 -10.79 0.39
N PRO A 255 27.31 -9.82 1.21
CA PRO A 255 27.44 -10.00 2.65
C PRO A 255 26.07 -10.24 3.30
N ARG A 256 26.02 -11.17 4.27
CA ARG A 256 24.79 -11.46 5.04
C ARG A 256 24.83 -10.89 6.45
N ASP A 257 26.02 -10.62 6.97
CA ASP A 257 26.25 -10.07 8.29
C ASP A 257 25.80 -8.60 8.35
N PRO A 258 24.90 -8.21 9.28
CA PRO A 258 24.39 -6.84 9.41
C PRO A 258 25.49 -5.79 9.62
N GLU A 259 26.52 -6.10 10.44
CA GLU A 259 27.65 -5.19 10.70
C GLU A 259 28.44 -4.93 9.42
N ILE A 260 28.73 -5.96 8.65
CA ILE A 260 29.46 -5.85 7.39
C ILE A 260 28.65 -5.00 6.39
N ARG A 261 27.35 -5.24 6.26
CA ARG A 261 26.49 -4.42 5.37
C ARG A 261 26.51 -2.95 5.75
N VAL A 262 26.34 -2.64 7.02
CA VAL A 262 26.36 -1.24 7.48
C VAL A 262 27.73 -0.59 7.28
N ASN A 263 28.82 -1.30 7.55
CA ASN A 263 30.17 -0.78 7.35
C ASN A 263 30.46 -0.54 5.84
N ASN A 264 30.01 -1.43 4.97
CA ASN A 264 30.13 -1.26 3.52
C ASN A 264 29.34 -0.05 3.02
N LEU A 265 28.09 0.15 3.51
CA LEU A 265 27.30 1.32 3.20
C LEU A 265 28.00 2.62 3.66
N PHE A 266 28.57 2.65 4.85
CA PHE A 266 29.33 3.81 5.34
C PHE A 266 30.58 4.04 4.51
N GLN A 267 31.28 3.00 4.09
CA GLN A 267 32.44 3.11 3.22
C GLN A 267 32.07 3.77 1.90
N ILE A 268 31.09 3.22 1.17
CA ILE A 268 30.69 3.76 -0.15
C ILE A 268 30.11 5.17 -0.01
N THR A 269 29.36 5.46 1.06
CA THR A 269 28.86 6.81 1.35
C THR A 269 30.01 7.82 1.48
N LYS A 270 31.01 7.50 2.30
CA LYS A 270 32.19 8.35 2.51
C LYS A 270 32.95 8.59 1.20
N GLU A 271 33.17 7.56 0.44
CA GLU A 271 33.84 7.62 -0.87
C GLU A 271 33.05 8.55 -1.82
N LEU A 272 31.78 8.30 -2.07
CA LEU A 272 30.96 9.09 -2.98
C LEU A 272 30.82 10.56 -2.51
N HIS A 273 30.67 10.82 -1.21
CA HIS A 273 30.68 12.17 -0.67
C HIS A 273 31.98 12.89 -0.96
N SER A 274 33.14 12.19 -0.89
CA SER A 274 34.44 12.77 -1.21
C SER A 274 34.59 13.19 -2.66
N TYR A 275 33.83 12.54 -3.56
CA TYR A 275 33.73 12.90 -4.99
C TYR A 275 32.61 13.91 -5.30
N GLY A 276 31.91 14.42 -4.26
CA GLY A 276 30.91 15.48 -4.39
C GLY A 276 29.48 15.03 -4.62
N PHE A 277 29.18 13.73 -4.59
CA PHE A 277 27.79 13.23 -4.64
C PHE A 277 27.05 13.61 -3.35
N LYS A 278 25.87 14.18 -3.46
CA LYS A 278 25.12 14.72 -2.31
C LYS A 278 23.82 13.98 -2.03
N LYS A 279 23.22 13.36 -3.05
CA LYS A 279 21.91 12.72 -2.98
C LYS A 279 22.06 11.20 -3.04
N LEU A 280 22.46 10.61 -1.93
CA LEU A 280 22.61 9.16 -1.80
C LEU A 280 21.42 8.58 -1.02
N ILE A 281 21.05 7.35 -1.35
CA ILE A 281 19.97 6.58 -0.71
C ILE A 281 20.57 5.23 -0.34
N ALA A 282 20.56 4.86 0.93
CA ALA A 282 21.15 3.61 1.39
C ALA A 282 20.14 2.45 1.29
N ASP A 283 20.53 1.36 0.64
CA ASP A 283 19.79 0.11 0.66
C ASP A 283 20.50 -0.94 1.52
N PRO A 284 20.04 -1.18 2.76
CA PRO A 284 20.57 -2.25 3.61
C PRO A 284 20.25 -3.67 3.11
N LEU A 285 19.52 -3.81 2.01
CA LEU A 285 19.02 -5.03 1.36
C LEU A 285 17.95 -5.75 2.17
N LEU A 286 16.70 -5.54 1.81
CA LEU A 286 15.60 -6.36 2.28
C LEU A 286 15.59 -7.68 1.50
N GLU A 287 15.74 -8.79 2.21
CA GLU A 287 15.82 -10.13 1.62
C GLU A 287 14.61 -10.99 1.99
N THR A 288 14.39 -12.05 1.22
CA THR A 288 13.31 -13.03 1.44
C THR A 288 13.39 -13.69 2.80
N PRO A 289 12.24 -13.98 3.44
CA PRO A 289 12.18 -14.84 4.61
C PRO A 289 12.83 -16.20 4.37
N ILE A 290 13.44 -16.77 5.41
CA ILE A 290 14.07 -18.08 5.47
C ILE A 290 15.42 -18.13 4.74
N ALA A 291 15.45 -17.83 3.44
CA ALA A 291 16.66 -17.90 2.64
C ALA A 291 16.74 -16.69 1.67
N PRO A 292 17.69 -15.76 1.88
CA PRO A 292 18.75 -15.76 2.91
C PRO A 292 18.30 -15.40 4.33
N GLY A 293 17.16 -14.70 4.50
CA GLY A 293 16.54 -14.45 5.80
C GLY A 293 16.21 -12.99 6.06
N ILE A 294 14.93 -12.69 6.27
CA ILE A 294 14.42 -11.32 6.52
C ILE A 294 14.90 -10.74 7.85
N CYS A 295 15.17 -11.60 8.86
CA CYS A 295 15.57 -11.11 10.19
C CYS A 295 16.90 -10.38 10.14
N ASN A 296 17.91 -10.94 9.48
CA ASN A 296 19.21 -10.27 9.29
C ASN A 296 19.09 -8.97 8.49
N SER A 297 18.18 -8.96 7.51
CA SER A 297 17.88 -7.72 6.76
C SER A 297 17.33 -6.64 7.69
N LEU A 298 16.30 -6.95 8.47
CA LEU A 298 15.71 -6.00 9.41
C LEU A 298 16.71 -5.56 10.48
N GLU A 299 17.54 -6.48 10.98
CA GLU A 299 18.63 -6.16 11.90
C GLU A 299 19.60 -5.13 11.27
N THR A 300 19.91 -5.28 9.97
CA THR A 300 20.77 -4.32 9.25
C THR A 300 20.16 -2.91 9.25
N TYR A 301 18.83 -2.79 8.98
CA TYR A 301 18.14 -1.50 9.03
C TYR A 301 18.17 -0.88 10.43
N PHE A 302 17.91 -1.66 11.48
CA PHE A 302 17.96 -1.19 12.86
C PHE A 302 19.38 -0.80 13.27
N LEU A 303 20.36 -1.59 12.90
CA LEU A 303 21.78 -1.32 13.20
C LEU A 303 22.26 -0.04 12.52
N TYR A 304 21.90 0.16 11.23
CA TYR A 304 22.18 1.40 10.51
C TYR A 304 21.62 2.61 11.27
N LYS A 305 20.33 2.57 11.63
CA LYS A 305 19.67 3.65 12.39
C LYS A 305 20.33 3.91 13.74
N ASN A 306 20.69 2.87 14.47
CA ASN A 306 21.35 3.00 15.77
C ASN A 306 22.73 3.62 15.63
N LYS A 307 23.50 3.24 14.61
CA LYS A 307 24.85 3.81 14.37
C LYS A 307 24.76 5.29 13.97
N ILE A 308 23.87 5.69 13.08
CA ILE A 308 23.73 7.10 12.68
C ILE A 308 23.24 8.01 13.82
N ALA A 309 22.60 7.46 14.86
CA ALA A 309 22.25 8.22 16.05
C ALA A 309 23.47 8.61 16.89
N LEU A 310 24.64 7.97 16.68
CA LEU A 310 25.89 8.32 17.35
C LEU A 310 26.54 9.53 16.66
N ALA A 311 27.10 10.45 17.45
CA ALA A 311 27.63 11.70 16.94
C ALA A 311 28.67 11.56 15.79
N ASN A 312 29.47 10.48 15.82
CA ASN A 312 30.50 10.23 14.81
C ASN A 312 29.97 9.79 13.45
N TYR A 313 28.68 9.41 13.35
CA TYR A 313 28.08 8.87 12.14
C TYR A 313 26.91 9.70 11.59
N GLN A 314 26.58 10.82 12.20
CA GLN A 314 25.47 11.69 11.75
C GLN A 314 25.63 12.17 10.30
N SER A 315 26.86 12.40 9.84
CA SER A 315 27.15 12.77 8.45
C SER A 315 26.93 11.64 7.44
N MET A 316 26.74 10.39 7.92
CA MET A 316 26.46 9.20 7.10
C MET A 316 24.96 8.91 7.01
N GLU A 317 24.13 9.76 7.60
CA GLU A 317 22.69 9.58 7.54
C GLU A 317 22.16 9.85 6.13
N LEU A 318 21.49 8.84 5.56
CA LEU A 318 20.85 8.87 4.24
C LEU A 318 19.41 8.40 4.36
N PRO A 319 18.51 8.80 3.43
CA PRO A 319 17.23 8.13 3.25
C PRO A 319 17.45 6.64 2.99
N LEU A 320 16.58 5.80 3.55
CA LEU A 320 16.67 4.35 3.37
C LEU A 320 15.79 3.89 2.21
N PHE A 321 16.32 3.03 1.38
CA PHE A 321 15.58 2.27 0.37
C PHE A 321 15.01 0.99 0.98
N PHE A 322 13.80 0.58 0.58
CA PHE A 322 13.15 -0.61 1.10
C PHE A 322 12.51 -1.41 -0.04
N GLY A 323 13.19 -2.47 -0.46
CA GLY A 323 12.82 -3.30 -1.61
C GLY A 323 11.76 -4.34 -1.26
N ILE A 324 10.48 -3.94 -1.26
CA ILE A 324 9.36 -4.80 -0.88
C ILE A 324 9.19 -6.00 -1.81
N SER A 325 9.47 -5.82 -3.11
CA SER A 325 9.37 -6.88 -4.13
C SER A 325 10.15 -8.14 -3.76
N ASN A 326 11.34 -7.98 -3.17
CA ASN A 326 12.19 -9.10 -2.76
C ASN A 326 11.51 -10.06 -1.76
N VAL A 327 10.50 -9.60 -1.04
CA VAL A 327 9.73 -10.41 -0.12
C VAL A 327 8.43 -10.88 -0.75
N VAL A 328 7.65 -9.95 -1.29
CA VAL A 328 6.27 -10.24 -1.73
C VAL A 328 6.25 -11.19 -2.93
N GLU A 329 7.19 -11.04 -3.87
CA GLU A 329 7.24 -11.87 -5.07
C GLU A 329 7.67 -13.32 -4.78
N LEU A 330 8.56 -13.49 -3.82
CA LEU A 330 9.16 -14.78 -3.49
C LEU A 330 8.44 -15.54 -2.35
N MET A 331 7.21 -15.14 -2.03
CA MET A 331 6.34 -15.86 -1.08
C MET A 331 5.03 -16.28 -1.76
N ASP A 332 4.62 -17.53 -1.57
CA ASP A 332 3.34 -18.05 -2.10
C ASP A 332 2.16 -17.74 -1.18
N ILE A 333 1.94 -16.44 -0.94
CA ILE A 333 0.83 -15.92 -0.12
C ILE A 333 0.22 -14.68 -0.79
N ASP A 334 -0.99 -14.30 -0.37
CA ASP A 334 -1.65 -13.09 -0.89
C ASP A 334 -0.85 -11.84 -0.54
N SER A 335 -0.58 -10.99 -1.53
CA SER A 335 0.29 -9.81 -1.42
C SER A 335 -0.19 -8.77 -0.41
N ILE A 336 -1.50 -8.60 -0.28
CA ILE A 336 -2.11 -7.51 0.49
C ILE A 336 -1.70 -7.48 1.97
N GLY A 337 -1.65 -8.65 2.63
CA GLY A 337 -1.23 -8.75 4.04
C GLY A 337 0.26 -8.45 4.22
N ILE A 338 1.08 -8.88 3.26
CA ILE A 338 2.53 -8.65 3.27
C ILE A 338 2.84 -7.19 2.97
N ASN A 339 2.23 -6.60 1.94
CA ASN A 339 2.35 -5.17 1.65
C ASN A 339 1.94 -4.31 2.86
N GLY A 340 0.85 -4.68 3.55
CA GLY A 340 0.41 -4.02 4.77
C GLY A 340 1.44 -4.06 5.89
N LEU A 341 1.99 -5.25 6.17
CA LEU A 341 3.01 -5.44 7.21
C LEU A 341 4.34 -4.77 6.86
N LEU A 342 4.83 -4.94 5.63
CA LEU A 342 6.10 -4.34 5.21
C LEU A 342 6.01 -2.82 5.16
N ALA A 343 4.87 -2.25 4.74
CA ALA A 343 4.64 -0.81 4.84
C ALA A 343 4.67 -0.31 6.29
N SER A 344 4.13 -1.09 7.25
CA SER A 344 4.23 -0.74 8.68
C SER A 344 5.68 -0.68 9.14
N ILE A 345 6.47 -1.72 8.83
CA ILE A 345 7.90 -1.79 9.16
C ILE A 345 8.66 -0.64 8.52
N ALA A 346 8.43 -0.37 7.24
CA ALA A 346 9.07 0.73 6.52
C ALA A 346 8.77 2.09 7.16
N ILE A 347 7.52 2.32 7.57
CA ILE A 347 7.10 3.54 8.26
C ILE A 347 7.73 3.66 9.66
N GLU A 348 7.86 2.56 10.42
CA GLU A 348 8.57 2.55 11.71
C GLU A 348 10.07 2.80 11.54
N LEU A 349 10.67 2.24 10.49
CA LEU A 349 12.07 2.46 10.13
C LEU A 349 12.32 3.85 9.55
N ASP A 350 11.28 4.63 9.25
CA ASP A 350 11.40 5.96 8.63
C ASP A 350 12.14 5.90 7.28
N THR A 351 11.77 4.92 6.46
CA THR A 351 12.40 4.72 5.15
C THR A 351 12.06 5.87 4.20
N GLY A 352 13.00 6.22 3.33
CA GLY A 352 12.86 7.32 2.39
C GLY A 352 12.11 6.94 1.11
N ILE A 353 12.15 5.66 0.69
CA ILE A 353 11.57 5.21 -0.57
C ILE A 353 11.22 3.72 -0.53
N LEU A 354 10.15 3.32 -1.20
CA LEU A 354 9.73 1.93 -1.36
C LEU A 354 9.87 1.50 -2.82
N PHE A 355 10.32 0.28 -3.02
CA PHE A 355 10.43 -0.31 -4.36
C PHE A 355 9.57 -1.56 -4.46
N THR A 356 8.77 -1.66 -5.53
CA THR A 356 7.89 -2.80 -5.77
C THR A 356 7.76 -3.12 -7.25
N VAL A 357 7.33 -4.36 -7.52
CA VAL A 357 7.08 -4.87 -8.87
C VAL A 357 5.78 -5.68 -8.88
N GLU A 358 5.08 -5.71 -9.99
CA GLU A 358 3.97 -6.63 -10.25
C GLU A 358 4.34 -7.51 -11.46
N HIS A 359 5.24 -8.47 -11.25
CA HIS A 359 5.67 -9.39 -12.30
C HIS A 359 4.73 -10.58 -12.43
N SER A 360 4.41 -11.24 -11.34
CA SER A 360 3.48 -12.38 -11.32
C SER A 360 2.03 -11.94 -11.11
N THR A 361 1.08 -12.78 -11.54
CA THR A 361 -0.37 -12.51 -11.42
C THR A 361 -0.84 -12.37 -9.97
N LYS A 362 -0.18 -13.05 -9.02
CA LYS A 362 -0.48 -12.94 -7.57
C LYS A 362 -0.23 -11.54 -7.01
N LEU A 363 0.59 -10.74 -7.69
CA LEU A 363 0.93 -9.36 -7.30
C LEU A 363 0.05 -8.31 -7.99
N THR A 364 -0.92 -8.71 -8.80
CA THR A 364 -1.82 -7.77 -9.48
C THR A 364 -2.51 -6.85 -8.49
N GLY A 365 -2.29 -5.53 -8.61
CA GLY A 365 -2.79 -4.51 -7.68
C GLY A 365 -1.86 -4.22 -6.51
N GLY A 366 -0.67 -4.81 -6.46
CA GLY A 366 0.31 -4.66 -5.37
C GLY A 366 0.76 -3.22 -5.17
N VAL A 367 0.93 -2.44 -6.24
CA VAL A 367 1.26 -1.00 -6.15
C VAL A 367 0.17 -0.23 -5.40
N LYS A 368 -1.10 -0.49 -5.72
CA LYS A 368 -2.23 0.15 -5.04
C LYS A 368 -2.35 -0.30 -3.58
N GLU A 369 -2.19 -1.59 -3.33
CA GLU A 369 -2.17 -2.15 -1.97
C GLU A 369 -1.10 -1.48 -1.12
N LEU A 370 0.09 -1.31 -1.67
CA LEU A 370 1.21 -0.66 -0.99
C LEU A 370 0.92 0.82 -0.74
N LYS A 371 0.37 1.56 -1.72
CA LYS A 371 0.02 2.98 -1.55
C LYS A 371 -1.00 3.20 -0.44
N GLU A 372 -2.06 2.40 -0.41
CA GLU A 372 -3.07 2.47 0.65
C GLU A 372 -2.49 2.04 2.01
N SER A 373 -1.59 1.06 2.02
CA SER A 373 -0.88 0.65 3.23
C SER A 373 0.03 1.74 3.78
N VAL A 374 0.73 2.47 2.91
CA VAL A 374 1.54 3.65 3.29
C VAL A 374 0.66 4.70 3.94
N LYS A 375 -0.48 5.06 3.32
CA LYS A 375 -1.41 6.05 3.87
C LYS A 375 -1.90 5.65 5.27
N LEU A 376 -2.39 4.41 5.42
CA LEU A 376 -2.89 3.87 6.68
C LEU A 376 -1.83 3.96 7.80
N ASN A 377 -0.64 3.46 7.52
CA ASN A 377 0.43 3.38 8.52
C ASN A 377 1.05 4.74 8.81
N TYR A 378 1.13 5.63 7.83
CA TYR A 378 1.65 6.98 8.02
C TYR A 378 0.75 7.84 8.91
N ILE A 379 -0.58 7.79 8.71
CA ILE A 379 -1.54 8.42 9.61
C ILE A 379 -1.35 7.87 11.02
N SER A 380 -1.21 6.55 11.16
CA SER A 380 -1.04 5.87 12.45
C SER A 380 0.23 6.30 13.17
N LYS A 381 1.36 6.40 12.47
CA LYS A 381 2.63 6.92 13.00
C LYS A 381 2.49 8.35 13.50
N TYR A 382 1.88 9.23 12.70
CA TYR A 382 1.67 10.63 13.08
C TYR A 382 0.80 10.75 14.32
N LYS A 383 -0.30 9.99 14.38
CA LYS A 383 -1.21 9.96 15.53
C LYS A 383 -0.69 9.14 16.71
N LYS A 384 0.41 8.42 16.57
CA LYS A 384 0.93 7.48 17.58
C LYS A 384 -0.12 6.47 18.04
N SER A 385 -0.85 5.90 17.09
CA SER A 385 -1.93 4.94 17.31
C SER A 385 -1.76 3.71 16.41
N PRO A 386 -2.31 2.55 16.76
CA PRO A 386 -2.30 1.39 15.88
C PRO A 386 -2.96 1.67 14.52
N PRO A 387 -2.57 0.98 13.42
CA PRO A 387 -3.12 1.17 12.09
C PRO A 387 -4.52 0.56 11.94
N ILE A 388 -5.45 1.04 12.75
CA ILE A 388 -6.85 0.60 12.80
C ILE A 388 -7.77 1.81 12.91
N ASN A 389 -8.89 1.79 12.19
CA ASN A 389 -9.90 2.85 12.21
C ASN A 389 -9.38 4.25 11.80
N GLN A 390 -8.43 4.31 10.89
CA GLN A 390 -7.84 5.56 10.39
C GLN A 390 -8.59 6.16 9.18
N GLY A 391 -9.72 5.57 8.78
CA GLY A 391 -10.47 6.01 7.59
C GLY A 391 -9.86 5.54 6.26
N ILE A 392 -8.77 4.77 6.31
CA ILE A 392 -8.18 4.05 5.18
C ILE A 392 -8.37 2.55 5.42
N GLN A 393 -8.70 1.80 4.38
CA GLN A 393 -8.88 0.35 4.45
C GLN A 393 -8.12 -0.33 3.33
N VAL A 394 -7.34 -1.35 3.69
CA VAL A 394 -6.54 -2.15 2.77
C VAL A 394 -7.11 -3.57 2.74
N PHE A 395 -8.40 -3.69 2.43
CA PHE A 395 -9.08 -4.99 2.29
C PHE A 395 -9.44 -5.25 0.83
N ARG A 396 -9.20 -6.44 0.33
CA ARG A 396 -9.59 -6.86 -1.03
C ARG A 396 -10.73 -7.85 -1.05
N VAL A 397 -10.68 -8.86 -0.19
CA VAL A 397 -11.62 -9.98 -0.17
C VAL A 397 -12.40 -10.03 1.14
N LYS A 398 -11.76 -9.70 2.26
CA LYS A 398 -12.38 -9.65 3.59
C LYS A 398 -12.80 -8.23 3.91
N GLY A 399 -13.82 -8.07 4.76
CA GLY A 399 -14.28 -6.75 5.25
C GLY A 399 -14.53 -6.77 6.76
N LYS A 400 -14.64 -5.58 7.36
CA LYS A 400 -14.92 -5.42 8.80
C LYS A 400 -16.41 -5.46 9.13
N LEU A 401 -17.28 -5.09 8.18
CA LEU A 401 -18.70 -4.91 8.44
C LEU A 401 -19.46 -6.19 8.14
N SER A 402 -20.24 -6.66 9.12
CA SER A 402 -21.34 -7.60 8.88
C SER A 402 -22.62 -6.79 8.68
N GLN A 403 -23.39 -7.11 7.64
CA GLN A 403 -24.76 -6.59 7.54
C GLN A 403 -25.61 -7.14 8.69
N LYS A 404 -26.44 -6.28 9.30
CA LYS A 404 -27.52 -6.75 10.16
C LYS A 404 -28.52 -7.47 9.24
N ILE A 405 -28.73 -8.74 9.50
CA ILE A 405 -29.77 -9.53 8.85
C ILE A 405 -31.12 -9.12 9.47
N ALA A 406 -32.12 -8.85 8.64
CA ALA A 406 -33.49 -8.70 9.12
C ALA A 406 -33.96 -10.02 9.77
N GLU A 407 -34.86 -9.94 10.74
CA GLU A 407 -35.48 -11.12 11.31
C GLU A 407 -36.23 -11.88 10.19
N ILE A 408 -35.73 -13.06 9.89
CA ILE A 408 -36.32 -13.96 8.85
C ILE A 408 -37.05 -15.06 9.60
N ASN A 409 -38.31 -15.27 9.25
CA ASN A 409 -39.06 -16.43 9.75
C ASN A 409 -38.62 -17.70 8.97
N GLU A 410 -37.87 -18.54 9.61
CA GLU A 410 -37.34 -19.77 9.00
C GLU A 410 -38.34 -20.93 9.00
N ASN A 411 -39.49 -20.79 9.69
CA ASN A 411 -40.46 -21.90 9.82
C ASN A 411 -41.08 -22.34 8.49
N ASP A 412 -41.16 -21.44 7.52
CA ASP A 412 -41.71 -21.73 6.17
C ASP A 412 -40.61 -21.76 5.09
N ALA A 413 -39.35 -21.78 5.47
CA ALA A 413 -38.23 -21.75 4.56
C ALA A 413 -37.98 -23.13 3.92
N ILE A 414 -37.74 -23.14 2.61
CA ILE A 414 -37.27 -24.33 1.91
C ILE A 414 -35.75 -24.38 2.01
N ILE A 415 -35.23 -25.41 2.70
CA ILE A 415 -33.77 -25.62 2.82
C ILE A 415 -33.27 -26.31 1.57
N VAL A 416 -32.30 -25.70 0.87
CA VAL A 416 -31.74 -26.22 -0.39
C VAL A 416 -30.22 -26.41 -0.19
N ASP A 417 -29.80 -27.56 0.30
CA ASP A 417 -28.40 -27.90 0.58
C ASP A 417 -27.78 -28.84 -0.46
N LYS A 418 -28.59 -29.44 -1.33
CA LYS A 418 -28.10 -30.40 -2.32
C LYS A 418 -27.89 -29.74 -3.67
N PHE A 419 -26.74 -29.98 -4.25
CA PHE A 419 -26.44 -29.65 -5.64
C PHE A 419 -26.82 -30.87 -6.53
N ASP A 420 -27.70 -30.64 -7.49
CA ASP A 420 -28.01 -31.63 -8.52
C ASP A 420 -27.13 -31.34 -9.74
N PRO A 421 -26.25 -32.27 -10.13
CA PRO A 421 -25.32 -32.08 -11.23
C PRO A 421 -25.95 -32.28 -12.62
N ASP A 422 -27.27 -32.52 -12.76
CA ASP A 422 -27.90 -32.79 -14.03
C ASP A 422 -27.67 -31.64 -15.04
N TYR A 423 -26.90 -31.93 -16.06
CA TYR A 423 -26.60 -31.01 -17.15
C TYR A 423 -27.64 -31.22 -18.29
N ILE A 424 -28.42 -30.20 -18.58
CA ILE A 424 -29.31 -30.16 -19.74
C ILE A 424 -28.64 -29.37 -20.86
N PRO A 425 -28.20 -29.99 -21.97
CA PRO A 425 -27.59 -29.29 -23.08
C PRO A 425 -28.52 -28.22 -23.67
N ASP A 426 -27.98 -27.03 -23.95
CA ASP A 426 -28.69 -25.99 -24.67
C ASP A 426 -28.62 -26.28 -26.18
N GLN A 427 -29.77 -26.18 -26.88
CA GLN A 427 -29.83 -26.32 -28.33
C GLN A 427 -29.01 -25.24 -29.05
N LYS A 428 -28.70 -24.12 -28.39
CA LYS A 428 -27.88 -23.02 -28.92
C LYS A 428 -26.38 -23.27 -28.85
N GLY A 429 -25.97 -24.35 -28.15
CA GLY A 429 -24.56 -24.67 -27.97
C GLY A 429 -24.05 -24.45 -26.53
N TYR A 430 -22.77 -24.17 -26.38
CA TYR A 430 -22.12 -24.04 -25.10
C TYR A 430 -21.14 -22.88 -25.05
N PHE A 431 -20.71 -22.49 -23.82
CA PHE A 431 -19.82 -21.40 -23.58
C PHE A 431 -18.44 -21.84 -23.05
N LYS A 432 -17.39 -21.13 -23.48
CA LYS A 432 -16.05 -21.16 -22.84
C LYS A 432 -15.70 -19.79 -22.36
N PHE A 433 -15.06 -19.74 -21.19
CA PHE A 433 -14.68 -18.50 -20.53
C PHE A 433 -13.17 -18.46 -20.31
N TYR A 434 -12.59 -17.30 -20.52
CA TYR A 434 -11.18 -17.04 -20.24
C TYR A 434 -11.02 -15.69 -19.57
N VAL A 435 -10.05 -15.59 -18.66
CA VAL A 435 -9.63 -14.35 -18.03
C VAL A 435 -8.18 -14.09 -18.40
N ASP A 436 -7.94 -12.98 -19.05
CA ASP A 436 -6.61 -12.49 -19.35
C ASP A 436 -6.26 -11.35 -18.40
N HIS A 437 -5.45 -11.64 -17.39
CA HIS A 437 -5.01 -10.67 -16.41
C HIS A 437 -4.07 -9.61 -17.00
N HIS A 438 -3.28 -9.95 -18.02
CA HIS A 438 -2.40 -9.02 -18.70
C HIS A 438 -3.17 -8.01 -19.55
N ALA A 439 -4.17 -8.50 -20.30
CA ALA A 439 -5.06 -7.65 -21.08
C ALA A 439 -6.10 -6.94 -20.20
N GLY A 440 -6.35 -7.43 -18.98
CA GLY A 440 -7.41 -6.98 -18.09
C GLY A 440 -8.81 -7.24 -18.66
N LYS A 441 -9.05 -8.44 -19.22
CA LYS A 441 -10.29 -8.75 -19.96
C LYS A 441 -10.82 -10.14 -19.65
N ILE A 442 -12.14 -10.25 -19.77
CA ILE A 442 -12.89 -11.50 -19.78
C ILE A 442 -13.34 -11.79 -21.21
N TYR A 443 -13.16 -13.01 -21.65
CA TYR A 443 -13.59 -13.50 -22.95
C TYR A 443 -14.68 -14.57 -22.75
N LEU A 444 -15.83 -14.35 -23.38
CA LEU A 444 -16.89 -15.32 -23.52
C LEU A 444 -16.94 -15.80 -24.96
N LEU A 445 -16.67 -17.07 -25.19
CA LEU A 445 -16.73 -17.72 -26.49
C LEU A 445 -17.97 -18.60 -26.54
N HIS A 446 -18.82 -18.40 -27.54
CA HIS A 446 -20.00 -19.21 -27.80
C HIS A 446 -19.75 -20.17 -28.96
N PHE A 447 -19.92 -21.43 -28.72
CA PHE A 447 -19.76 -22.53 -29.70
C PHE A 447 -21.08 -23.21 -30.00
N SER A 448 -21.28 -23.68 -31.25
CA SER A 448 -22.33 -24.62 -31.60
C SER A 448 -22.09 -26.00 -30.96
N ASN A 449 -23.09 -26.85 -30.97
CA ASN A 449 -22.94 -28.25 -30.53
C ASN A 449 -21.97 -29.07 -31.43
N ASP A 450 -21.69 -28.60 -32.64
CA ASP A 450 -20.69 -29.15 -33.55
C ASP A 450 -19.28 -28.54 -33.34
N HIS A 451 -19.06 -27.88 -32.20
CA HIS A 451 -17.79 -27.26 -31.80
C HIS A 451 -17.30 -26.11 -32.69
N ASN A 452 -18.14 -25.50 -33.50
CA ASN A 452 -17.79 -24.31 -34.26
C ASN A 452 -17.98 -23.06 -33.42
N LEU A 453 -16.95 -22.19 -33.41
CA LEU A 453 -17.02 -20.88 -32.76
C LEU A 453 -18.01 -19.97 -33.51
N LEU A 454 -19.07 -19.55 -32.84
CA LEU A 454 -20.14 -18.73 -33.42
C LEU A 454 -19.92 -17.23 -33.09
N THR A 455 -19.52 -16.93 -31.86
CA THR A 455 -19.43 -15.55 -31.38
C THR A 455 -18.41 -15.45 -30.22
N THR A 456 -17.75 -14.31 -30.14
CA THR A 456 -16.90 -13.95 -28.99
C THR A 456 -17.35 -12.61 -28.43
N LEU A 457 -17.63 -12.54 -27.13
CA LEU A 457 -17.87 -11.31 -26.39
C LEU A 457 -16.68 -11.02 -25.49
N ILE A 458 -16.28 -9.76 -25.41
CA ILE A 458 -15.11 -9.31 -24.63
C ILE A 458 -15.53 -8.13 -23.76
N GLY A 459 -15.18 -8.18 -22.49
CA GLY A 459 -15.48 -7.11 -21.54
C GLY A 459 -14.72 -7.26 -20.22
N THR A 460 -15.10 -6.44 -19.24
CA THR A 460 -14.56 -6.49 -17.88
C THR A 460 -15.66 -6.67 -16.84
N ASN A 461 -16.93 -6.52 -17.25
CA ASN A 461 -18.08 -6.55 -16.36
C ASN A 461 -18.98 -7.72 -16.70
N ALA A 462 -19.24 -8.57 -15.72
CA ALA A 462 -20.02 -9.80 -15.86
C ALA A 462 -21.48 -9.56 -16.30
N GLU A 463 -22.13 -8.56 -15.70
CA GLU A 463 -23.52 -8.20 -16.00
C GLU A 463 -23.67 -7.73 -17.45
N ALA A 464 -22.76 -6.85 -17.91
CA ALA A 464 -22.79 -6.33 -19.28
C ALA A 464 -22.59 -7.45 -20.31
N ILE A 465 -21.63 -8.37 -20.09
CA ILE A 465 -21.39 -9.52 -20.99
C ILE A 465 -22.59 -10.46 -20.98
N SER A 466 -23.13 -10.79 -19.79
CA SER A 466 -24.30 -11.68 -19.65
C SER A 466 -25.52 -11.09 -20.33
N LYS A 467 -25.84 -9.82 -20.09
CA LYS A 467 -26.95 -9.12 -20.74
C LYS A 467 -26.80 -9.13 -22.25
N LYS A 468 -25.63 -8.87 -22.79
CA LYS A 468 -25.39 -8.90 -24.24
C LYS A 468 -25.57 -10.30 -24.83
N ALA A 469 -25.11 -11.34 -24.16
CA ALA A 469 -25.28 -12.71 -24.58
C ALA A 469 -26.79 -13.10 -24.66
N ILE A 470 -27.59 -12.66 -23.69
CA ILE A 470 -29.02 -12.87 -23.64
C ILE A 470 -29.73 -12.08 -24.76
N GLU A 471 -29.42 -10.80 -24.94
CA GLU A 471 -29.92 -9.96 -26.03
C GLU A 471 -29.65 -10.56 -27.40
N MET A 472 -28.50 -11.18 -27.60
CA MET A 472 -28.12 -11.89 -28.82
C MET A 472 -28.76 -13.28 -28.95
N ASN A 473 -29.57 -13.70 -27.95
CA ASN A 473 -30.23 -14.99 -27.91
C ASN A 473 -29.28 -16.20 -28.05
N LEU A 474 -28.12 -16.10 -27.39
CA LEU A 474 -27.06 -17.14 -27.38
C LEU A 474 -27.42 -18.33 -26.46
N THR A 475 -28.39 -18.19 -25.58
CA THR A 475 -28.98 -19.26 -24.76
C THR A 475 -30.51 -19.12 -24.72
N ARG A 476 -31.22 -20.25 -24.64
CA ARG A 476 -32.68 -20.32 -24.42
C ARG A 476 -33.05 -21.12 -23.18
N ASN A 477 -32.07 -21.75 -22.55
CA ASN A 477 -32.26 -22.53 -21.35
C ASN A 477 -31.99 -21.67 -20.11
N LEU A 478 -32.93 -21.55 -19.18
CA LEU A 478 -32.79 -20.78 -17.94
C LEU A 478 -31.66 -21.32 -17.07
N GLN A 479 -31.44 -22.62 -17.01
CA GLN A 479 -30.33 -23.21 -16.26
C GLN A 479 -28.98 -22.82 -16.89
N HIS A 480 -28.91 -22.80 -18.23
CA HIS A 480 -27.70 -22.37 -18.94
C HIS A 480 -27.46 -20.85 -18.82
N ALA A 481 -28.53 -20.04 -18.78
CA ALA A 481 -28.42 -18.61 -18.47
C ALA A 481 -27.93 -18.37 -17.04
N ASN A 482 -28.39 -19.13 -16.04
CA ASN A 482 -27.90 -19.09 -14.67
C ASN A 482 -26.42 -19.50 -14.58
N TYR A 483 -26.03 -20.56 -15.28
CA TYR A 483 -24.64 -20.99 -15.40
C TYR A 483 -23.75 -19.89 -15.99
N LEU A 484 -24.21 -19.29 -17.11
CA LEU A 484 -23.53 -18.15 -17.74
C LEU A 484 -23.27 -17.02 -16.75
N GLY A 485 -24.28 -16.59 -15.99
CA GLY A 485 -24.16 -15.52 -15.00
C GLY A 485 -23.20 -15.88 -13.87
N ARG A 486 -23.27 -17.12 -13.37
CA ARG A 486 -22.35 -17.60 -12.31
C ARG A 486 -20.89 -17.63 -12.77
N GLU A 487 -20.61 -18.19 -13.95
CA GLU A 487 -19.26 -18.28 -14.49
C GLU A 487 -18.69 -16.90 -14.82
N LEU A 488 -19.49 -15.97 -15.36
CA LEU A 488 -19.06 -14.60 -15.60
C LEU A 488 -18.76 -13.85 -14.29
N SER A 489 -19.62 -13.96 -13.27
CA SER A 489 -19.37 -13.35 -11.96
C SER A 489 -18.11 -13.89 -11.30
N LYS A 490 -17.86 -15.21 -11.45
CA LYS A 490 -16.60 -15.83 -11.00
C LYS A 490 -15.40 -15.31 -11.79
N ALA A 491 -15.51 -15.15 -13.11
CA ALA A 491 -14.47 -14.62 -13.98
C ALA A 491 -14.15 -13.14 -13.63
N GLU A 492 -15.17 -12.32 -13.37
CA GLU A 492 -15.01 -10.93 -12.93
C GLU A 492 -14.30 -10.84 -11.57
N PHE A 493 -14.70 -11.67 -10.61
CA PHE A 493 -14.03 -11.76 -9.32
C PHE A 493 -12.56 -12.20 -9.48
N CYS A 494 -12.26 -13.19 -10.33
CA CYS A 494 -10.90 -13.63 -10.61
C CYS A 494 -10.08 -12.51 -11.26
N LEU A 495 -10.64 -11.78 -12.22
CA LEU A 495 -10.00 -10.64 -12.86
C LEU A 495 -9.66 -9.54 -11.84
N PHE A 496 -10.61 -9.22 -10.94
CA PHE A 496 -10.45 -8.24 -9.89
C PHE A 496 -9.40 -8.65 -8.85
N SER A 497 -9.44 -9.90 -8.38
CA SER A 497 -8.58 -10.39 -7.29
C SER A 497 -7.19 -10.85 -7.73
N GLY A 498 -6.91 -10.94 -9.05
CA GLY A 498 -5.70 -11.53 -9.60
C GLY A 498 -5.66 -13.06 -9.51
N ARG A 499 -6.75 -13.70 -9.10
CA ARG A 499 -6.85 -15.16 -8.95
C ARG A 499 -6.97 -15.86 -10.30
N PRO A 500 -6.30 -17.01 -10.52
CA PRO A 500 -6.52 -17.82 -11.72
C PRO A 500 -8.00 -18.22 -11.87
N TYR A 501 -8.56 -18.02 -13.06
CA TYR A 501 -9.88 -18.49 -13.41
C TYR A 501 -9.80 -19.87 -14.04
N ILE A 502 -10.59 -20.83 -13.54
CA ILE A 502 -10.76 -22.16 -14.12
C ILE A 502 -12.27 -22.42 -14.22
N GLN A 503 -12.76 -22.61 -15.44
CA GLN A 503 -14.16 -22.91 -15.70
C GLN A 503 -14.59 -24.17 -14.92
N ASP A 504 -15.81 -24.19 -14.39
CA ASP A 504 -16.41 -25.31 -13.63
C ASP A 504 -15.74 -25.65 -12.29
N VAL A 505 -14.68 -24.97 -11.91
CA VAL A 505 -14.04 -25.14 -10.61
C VAL A 505 -14.54 -24.10 -9.62
N LEU A 506 -14.97 -24.53 -8.43
CA LEU A 506 -15.44 -23.64 -7.38
C LEU A 506 -14.31 -22.71 -6.89
N LEU A 507 -14.64 -21.44 -6.57
CA LEU A 507 -13.71 -20.50 -5.95
C LEU A 507 -13.29 -20.91 -4.53
N LYS A 508 -14.17 -21.61 -3.81
CA LYS A 508 -13.79 -22.21 -2.52
C LYS A 508 -12.88 -23.40 -2.78
N LYS A 509 -11.64 -23.39 -2.28
CA LYS A 509 -10.92 -24.64 -2.05
C LYS A 509 -11.79 -25.44 -1.11
N LYS A 510 -12.01 -26.74 -1.41
CA LYS A 510 -12.48 -27.69 -0.41
C LYS A 510 -11.57 -27.53 0.80
N GLU A 511 -12.20 -27.48 1.96
CA GLU A 511 -11.54 -27.34 3.28
C GLU A 511 -10.33 -28.27 3.36
N PHE A 512 -9.27 -27.73 3.94
CA PHE A 512 -8.06 -28.48 4.31
C PHE A 512 -8.42 -29.61 5.24
#